data_827869e67852ecb1685f729c1fa9601e
#
_entry.id   827869e67852ecb1685f729c1fa9601e
#
_cell.length_a   1.000
_cell.length_b   1.000
_cell.length_c   1.000
_cell.angle_alpha   90.00
_cell.angle_beta   90.00
_cell.angle_gamma   90.00
#
_symmetry.space_group_name_H-M   'P 1'
#
loop_
_entity.id
_entity.type
_entity.pdbx_description
1 polymer ?
#
loop_
_entity_poly.entity_id
_entity_poly.type
_entity_poly.pdbx_seq_one_letter_code
_entity_poly.pdbx_strand_id
1 'polypeptide(L)'
;MKYTKLDKSLYINNRKRFSEHLESGALAVFNSNDIFGTSADSSLPFVQHRDIFHLSGVDQEESILLVFPDSSNKNHREILFLKETSPLIAVWEGAKLDKKQAYEASGIKTVYWLDQFETIFNALVVESSCVYLNTNEHTRANTEAQTREDRFIYWFKEKYHAHNIRRSAPIMHKIRSIKHSLELGQMQKACDITEKGMRRILDFVKPGVMEYNIEAELMHEFLNSCSRGFAYTPIIASGKSACVLHYIENNNICKDGEVILMDFGAEYGGYASDLSRSIPVNGKFTQRQKDVYNSVLHVKNEASKLLVPGKMLNDYHVEVGELMQEQLVNLKLISLEDIKNQDASWPAYKKYFMHGTSHFIGLDTHDVGLWTEPIDENMVFTIEPGIYIPEENLGIRLEDDYVIQKSGEPINLMKNIPIELEEIEELMNK
;
A
#
# COMPACT_ATOMS: atom_id res chain seq x y z
N MET A 1 -5.83 -14.13 -14.59
CA MET A 1 -5.12 -13.52 -13.42
C MET A 1 -3.68 -13.98 -13.44
N LYS A 2 -2.75 -13.10 -13.12
CA LYS A 2 -1.33 -13.43 -13.09
C LYS A 2 -0.88 -14.06 -11.75
N TYR A 3 -1.64 -13.85 -10.68
CA TYR A 3 -1.30 -14.33 -9.33
C TYR A 3 -2.13 -15.53 -8.88
N THR A 4 -1.66 -16.25 -7.86
CA THR A 4 -2.41 -17.34 -7.21
C THR A 4 -3.47 -16.75 -6.30
N LYS A 5 -4.75 -17.11 -6.54
CA LYS A 5 -5.85 -16.69 -5.68
C LYS A 5 -5.67 -17.21 -4.26
N LEU A 6 -6.03 -16.39 -3.29
CA LEU A 6 -6.09 -16.80 -1.90
C LEU A 6 -7.29 -17.73 -1.64
N ASP A 7 -7.16 -18.56 -0.60
CA ASP A 7 -8.27 -19.40 -0.16
C ASP A 7 -9.43 -18.52 0.33
N LYS A 8 -10.65 -18.89 -0.07
CA LYS A 8 -11.87 -18.16 0.31
C LYS A 8 -12.13 -18.07 1.81
N SER A 9 -11.50 -18.94 2.62
CA SER A 9 -11.58 -18.86 4.08
C SER A 9 -11.12 -17.52 4.63
N LEU A 10 -10.13 -16.87 3.99
CA LEU A 10 -9.70 -15.52 4.33
C LEU A 10 -10.89 -14.54 4.24
N TYR A 11 -11.56 -14.50 3.12
CA TYR A 11 -12.66 -13.56 2.87
C TYR A 11 -13.89 -13.84 3.75
N ILE A 12 -14.17 -15.10 4.03
CA ILE A 12 -15.20 -15.51 4.99
C ILE A 12 -14.84 -14.98 6.39
N ASN A 13 -13.58 -15.14 6.81
CA ASN A 13 -13.12 -14.64 8.10
C ASN A 13 -13.15 -13.09 8.16
N ASN A 14 -12.75 -12.41 7.09
CA ASN A 14 -12.77 -10.95 7.03
C ASN A 14 -14.19 -10.39 7.14
N ARG A 15 -15.17 -10.99 6.44
CA ARG A 15 -16.59 -10.60 6.58
C ARG A 15 -17.13 -10.90 7.97
N LYS A 16 -16.71 -12.00 8.59
CA LYS A 16 -17.07 -12.29 9.99
C LYS A 16 -16.52 -11.20 10.92
N ARG A 17 -15.23 -10.88 10.83
CA ARG A 17 -14.61 -9.79 11.62
C ARG A 17 -15.33 -8.46 11.39
N PHE A 18 -15.67 -8.11 10.15
CA PHE A 18 -16.44 -6.92 9.84
C PHE A 18 -17.82 -6.93 10.51
N SER A 19 -18.54 -8.06 10.41
CA SER A 19 -19.90 -8.22 10.98
C SER A 19 -19.92 -8.10 12.51
N GLU A 20 -18.85 -8.48 13.21
CA GLU A 20 -18.72 -8.37 14.66
C GLU A 20 -18.69 -6.91 15.16
N HIS A 21 -18.42 -5.96 14.27
CA HIS A 21 -18.38 -4.51 14.59
C HIS A 21 -19.63 -3.77 14.13
N LEU A 22 -20.57 -4.43 13.46
CA LEU A 22 -21.82 -3.80 13.03
C LEU A 22 -22.82 -3.64 14.19
N GLU A 23 -23.60 -2.56 14.16
CA GLU A 23 -24.76 -2.40 15.03
C GLU A 23 -25.81 -3.47 14.70
N SER A 24 -26.62 -3.86 15.68
CA SER A 24 -27.71 -4.82 15.44
C SER A 24 -28.70 -4.30 14.41
N GLY A 25 -29.08 -5.17 13.46
CA GLY A 25 -29.96 -4.85 12.35
C GLY A 25 -29.30 -4.00 11.25
N ALA A 26 -28.00 -3.85 11.26
CA ALA A 26 -27.28 -3.07 10.25
C ALA A 26 -27.09 -3.82 8.93
N LEU A 27 -27.30 -3.11 7.82
CA LEU A 27 -26.97 -3.51 6.45
C LEU A 27 -25.76 -2.72 5.98
N ALA A 28 -24.70 -3.38 5.50
CA ALA A 28 -23.53 -2.73 4.91
C ALA A 28 -23.44 -2.95 3.40
N VAL A 29 -22.95 -1.93 2.68
CA VAL A 29 -22.85 -1.92 1.21
C VAL A 29 -21.45 -1.52 0.80
N PHE A 30 -20.85 -2.30 -0.12
CA PHE A 30 -19.56 -2.03 -0.73
C PHE A 30 -19.67 -2.15 -2.25
N ASN A 31 -19.22 -1.13 -2.96
CA ASN A 31 -19.20 -1.12 -4.42
C ASN A 31 -17.77 -1.35 -4.94
N SER A 32 -17.69 -1.92 -6.16
CA SER A 32 -16.44 -1.95 -6.91
C SER A 32 -16.03 -0.54 -7.35
N ASN A 33 -14.77 -0.37 -7.73
CA ASN A 33 -14.35 0.78 -8.53
C ASN A 33 -14.98 0.75 -9.93
N ASP A 34 -14.89 1.88 -10.63
CA ASP A 34 -15.20 1.98 -12.04
C ASP A 34 -14.03 1.57 -12.92
N ILE A 35 -14.29 1.27 -14.17
CA ILE A 35 -13.28 1.34 -15.24
C ILE A 35 -13.11 2.82 -15.61
N PHE A 36 -11.91 3.36 -15.47
CA PHE A 36 -11.62 4.76 -15.75
C PHE A 36 -11.16 4.93 -17.21
N GLY A 37 -12.01 5.56 -18.03
CA GLY A 37 -11.71 5.85 -19.44
C GLY A 37 -10.62 6.91 -19.58
N THR A 38 -9.69 6.72 -20.51
CA THR A 38 -8.58 7.67 -20.80
C THR A 38 -8.75 8.37 -22.15
N SER A 39 -9.38 7.70 -23.11
CA SER A 39 -9.66 8.22 -24.44
C SER A 39 -10.86 7.48 -25.05
N ALA A 40 -11.06 7.52 -26.37
CA ALA A 40 -12.26 7.02 -27.05
C ALA A 40 -12.74 5.64 -26.56
N ASP A 41 -11.89 4.63 -26.59
CA ASP A 41 -12.16 3.24 -26.19
C ASP A 41 -11.08 2.65 -25.28
N SER A 42 -10.12 3.47 -24.85
CA SER A 42 -9.05 3.06 -23.94
C SER A 42 -9.41 3.38 -22.49
N SER A 43 -8.90 2.57 -21.57
CA SER A 43 -9.06 2.76 -20.14
C SER A 43 -7.77 2.46 -19.39
N LEU A 44 -7.65 3.00 -18.17
CA LEU A 44 -6.65 2.54 -17.21
C LEU A 44 -6.91 1.07 -16.84
N PRO A 45 -5.88 0.30 -16.50
CA PRO A 45 -6.06 -1.02 -15.92
C PRO A 45 -7.01 -0.97 -14.73
N PHE A 46 -7.98 -1.89 -14.69
CA PHE A 46 -8.91 -1.95 -13.57
C PHE A 46 -8.20 -2.36 -12.29
N VAL A 47 -8.47 -1.62 -11.22
CA VAL A 47 -8.04 -1.92 -9.85
C VAL A 47 -9.28 -1.93 -8.98
N GLN A 48 -9.52 -3.05 -8.30
CA GLN A 48 -10.69 -3.20 -7.44
C GLN A 48 -10.60 -2.30 -6.20
N HIS A 49 -11.75 -1.77 -5.74
CA HIS A 49 -11.83 -1.08 -4.46
C HIS A 49 -11.36 -2.01 -3.34
N ARG A 50 -10.40 -1.54 -2.55
CA ARG A 50 -9.69 -2.41 -1.61
C ARG A 50 -10.59 -3.04 -0.54
N ASP A 51 -11.63 -2.36 -0.10
CA ASP A 51 -12.53 -2.89 0.91
C ASP A 51 -13.40 -4.04 0.39
N ILE A 52 -14.02 -3.90 -0.77
CA ILE A 52 -14.77 -5.01 -1.37
C ILE A 52 -13.84 -6.18 -1.71
N PHE A 53 -12.60 -5.91 -2.17
CA PHE A 53 -11.60 -6.95 -2.39
C PHE A 53 -11.23 -7.67 -1.10
N HIS A 54 -10.94 -6.95 -0.02
CA HIS A 54 -10.62 -7.50 1.30
C HIS A 54 -11.74 -8.38 1.86
N LEU A 55 -13.00 -8.01 1.59
CA LEU A 55 -14.18 -8.74 2.08
C LEU A 55 -14.61 -9.88 1.16
N SER A 56 -14.25 -9.89 -0.13
CA SER A 56 -14.81 -10.86 -1.09
C SER A 56 -13.77 -11.59 -1.95
N GLY A 57 -12.59 -11.05 -2.14
CA GLY A 57 -11.61 -11.57 -3.11
C GLY A 57 -12.05 -11.44 -4.58
N VAL A 58 -13.13 -10.71 -4.84
CA VAL A 58 -13.65 -10.47 -6.19
C VAL A 58 -12.92 -9.30 -6.82
N ASP A 59 -12.16 -9.57 -7.86
CA ASP A 59 -11.39 -8.60 -8.62
C ASP A 59 -12.05 -8.38 -9.98
N GLN A 60 -13.23 -7.80 -9.94
CA GLN A 60 -14.06 -7.52 -11.11
C GLN A 60 -14.88 -6.25 -10.92
N GLU A 61 -14.93 -5.44 -11.96
CA GLU A 61 -15.76 -4.24 -12.01
C GLU A 61 -17.26 -4.58 -11.91
N GLU A 62 -18.09 -3.56 -11.71
CA GLU A 62 -19.55 -3.68 -11.64
C GLU A 62 -20.02 -4.78 -10.67
N SER A 63 -19.38 -4.84 -9.50
CA SER A 63 -19.74 -5.73 -8.41
C SER A 63 -20.18 -4.94 -7.17
N ILE A 64 -21.13 -5.48 -6.42
CA ILE A 64 -21.63 -4.93 -5.16
C ILE A 64 -21.70 -6.05 -4.14
N LEU A 65 -21.19 -5.80 -2.92
CA LEU A 65 -21.30 -6.69 -1.78
C LEU A 65 -22.26 -6.11 -0.75
N LEU A 66 -23.22 -6.92 -0.32
CA LEU A 66 -24.05 -6.63 0.85
C LEU A 66 -23.70 -7.58 2.00
N VAL A 67 -23.62 -7.02 3.21
CA VAL A 67 -23.43 -7.77 4.45
C VAL A 67 -24.53 -7.35 5.43
N PHE A 68 -25.43 -8.30 5.78
CA PHE A 68 -26.56 -8.06 6.67
C PHE A 68 -26.71 -9.24 7.65
N PRO A 69 -25.89 -9.31 8.72
CA PRO A 69 -25.83 -10.46 9.62
C PRO A 69 -27.16 -10.85 10.25
N ASP A 70 -28.01 -9.87 10.54
CA ASP A 70 -29.29 -10.02 11.23
C ASP A 70 -30.49 -10.21 10.28
N SER A 71 -30.25 -10.33 8.96
CA SER A 71 -31.35 -10.59 8.02
C SER A 71 -32.15 -11.82 8.43
N SER A 72 -33.48 -11.70 8.42
CA SER A 72 -34.43 -12.77 8.69
C SER A 72 -34.26 -13.95 7.75
N ASN A 73 -33.89 -13.68 6.48
CA ASN A 73 -33.53 -14.67 5.50
C ASN A 73 -32.02 -14.98 5.55
N LYS A 74 -31.65 -16.15 6.01
CA LYS A 74 -30.24 -16.58 6.10
C LYS A 74 -29.48 -16.48 4.78
N ASN A 75 -30.15 -16.61 3.63
CA ASN A 75 -29.52 -16.45 2.33
C ASN A 75 -29.21 -14.98 1.97
N HIS A 76 -29.77 -14.03 2.70
CA HIS A 76 -29.54 -12.60 2.48
C HIS A 76 -28.55 -11.99 3.46
N ARG A 77 -27.90 -12.80 4.31
CA ARG A 77 -26.88 -12.31 5.25
C ARG A 77 -25.60 -11.86 4.56
N GLU A 78 -25.26 -12.48 3.46
CA GLU A 78 -24.17 -12.12 2.57
C GLU A 78 -24.64 -12.27 1.13
N ILE A 79 -24.59 -11.21 0.35
CA ILE A 79 -25.03 -11.21 -1.06
C ILE A 79 -23.97 -10.54 -1.92
N LEU A 80 -23.62 -11.18 -3.02
CA LEU A 80 -22.77 -10.58 -4.05
C LEU A 80 -23.58 -10.36 -5.33
N PHE A 81 -23.50 -9.15 -5.86
CA PHE A 81 -24.04 -8.80 -7.17
C PHE A 81 -22.92 -8.65 -8.17
N LEU A 82 -23.09 -9.22 -9.35
CA LEU A 82 -22.12 -9.17 -10.44
C LEU A 82 -22.81 -8.76 -11.73
N LYS A 83 -22.06 -8.10 -12.61
CA LYS A 83 -22.49 -7.92 -14.00
C LYS A 83 -22.77 -9.29 -14.62
N GLU A 84 -23.91 -9.43 -15.29
CA GLU A 84 -24.27 -10.67 -16.00
C GLU A 84 -23.25 -10.96 -17.09
N THR A 85 -22.90 -12.24 -17.23
CA THR A 85 -22.00 -12.72 -18.27
C THR A 85 -22.64 -13.83 -19.09
N SER A 86 -22.24 -13.93 -20.34
CA SER A 86 -22.62 -14.99 -21.27
C SER A 86 -21.47 -15.29 -22.23
N PRO A 87 -21.49 -16.44 -22.94
CA PRO A 87 -20.48 -16.73 -23.96
C PRO A 87 -20.38 -15.64 -25.05
N LEU A 88 -21.49 -14.96 -25.38
CA LEU A 88 -21.50 -13.87 -26.35
C LEU A 88 -20.81 -12.62 -25.81
N ILE A 89 -21.09 -12.24 -24.55
CA ILE A 89 -20.43 -11.12 -23.88
C ILE A 89 -18.93 -11.39 -23.75
N ALA A 90 -18.55 -12.62 -23.41
CA ALA A 90 -17.14 -13.01 -23.24
C ALA A 90 -16.29 -12.87 -24.52
N VAL A 91 -16.91 -12.93 -25.70
CA VAL A 91 -16.22 -12.68 -26.98
C VAL A 91 -15.71 -11.24 -27.09
N TRP A 92 -16.45 -10.27 -26.53
CA TRP A 92 -16.13 -8.85 -26.65
C TRP A 92 -15.42 -8.29 -25.41
N GLU A 93 -15.87 -8.70 -24.22
CA GLU A 93 -15.42 -8.12 -22.94
C GLU A 93 -14.45 -9.03 -22.17
N GLY A 94 -14.13 -10.21 -22.71
CA GLY A 94 -13.36 -11.22 -21.98
C GLY A 94 -14.21 -11.99 -20.97
N ALA A 95 -13.59 -12.98 -20.33
CA ALA A 95 -14.27 -13.84 -19.36
C ALA A 95 -14.52 -13.07 -18.04
N LYS A 96 -15.79 -12.97 -17.64
CA LYS A 96 -16.21 -12.48 -16.33
C LYS A 96 -16.55 -13.65 -15.41
N LEU A 97 -16.60 -13.42 -14.11
CA LEU A 97 -16.99 -14.45 -13.14
C LEU A 97 -18.46 -14.85 -13.33
N ASP A 98 -18.71 -16.14 -13.47
CA ASP A 98 -20.05 -16.69 -13.25
C ASP A 98 -20.35 -16.84 -11.75
N LYS A 99 -21.60 -17.21 -11.40
CA LYS A 99 -22.02 -17.35 -10.00
C LYS A 99 -21.24 -18.42 -9.24
N LYS A 100 -20.82 -19.51 -9.91
CA LYS A 100 -20.03 -20.58 -9.30
C LYS A 100 -18.60 -20.10 -9.02
N GLN A 101 -17.97 -19.46 -9.98
CA GLN A 101 -16.63 -18.90 -9.85
C GLN A 101 -16.58 -17.80 -8.78
N ALA A 102 -17.64 -16.98 -8.66
CA ALA A 102 -17.77 -16.00 -7.61
C ALA A 102 -17.87 -16.64 -6.21
N TYR A 103 -18.63 -17.72 -6.08
CA TYR A 103 -18.64 -18.50 -4.83
C TYR A 103 -17.26 -19.11 -4.51
N GLU A 104 -16.58 -19.65 -5.51
CA GLU A 104 -15.25 -20.23 -5.33
C GLU A 104 -14.22 -19.19 -4.90
N ALA A 105 -14.34 -17.97 -5.38
CA ALA A 105 -13.48 -16.84 -5.01
C ALA A 105 -13.80 -16.30 -3.61
N SER A 106 -15.09 -16.11 -3.27
CA SER A 106 -15.52 -15.33 -2.11
C SER A 106 -16.05 -16.17 -0.93
N GLY A 107 -16.55 -17.37 -1.22
CA GLY A 107 -17.32 -18.17 -0.26
C GLY A 107 -18.78 -17.70 -0.08
N ILE A 108 -19.22 -16.64 -0.79
CA ILE A 108 -20.57 -16.10 -0.71
C ILE A 108 -21.51 -17.00 -1.53
N LYS A 109 -22.51 -17.58 -0.86
CA LYS A 109 -23.43 -18.55 -1.49
C LYS A 109 -24.50 -17.88 -2.34
N THR A 110 -24.91 -16.67 -1.97
CA THR A 110 -25.98 -15.95 -2.67
C THR A 110 -25.37 -14.95 -3.63
N VAL A 111 -25.45 -15.28 -4.93
CA VAL A 111 -24.93 -14.43 -6.00
C VAL A 111 -26.07 -14.10 -6.96
N TYR A 112 -26.33 -12.82 -7.15
CA TYR A 112 -27.32 -12.29 -8.09
C TYR A 112 -26.63 -11.54 -9.23
N TRP A 113 -27.39 -11.31 -10.33
CA TRP A 113 -26.97 -10.39 -11.36
C TRP A 113 -27.29 -8.95 -10.95
N LEU A 114 -26.52 -8.00 -11.44
CA LEU A 114 -26.58 -6.60 -11.02
C LEU A 114 -27.93 -5.92 -11.32
N ASP A 115 -28.64 -6.35 -12.36
CA ASP A 115 -29.99 -5.88 -12.70
C ASP A 115 -31.02 -6.15 -11.60
N GLN A 116 -30.79 -7.15 -10.75
CA GLN A 116 -31.65 -7.51 -9.61
C GLN A 116 -31.36 -6.66 -8.35
N PHE A 117 -30.29 -5.83 -8.38
CA PHE A 117 -29.82 -5.12 -7.20
C PHE A 117 -30.89 -4.26 -6.53
N GLU A 118 -31.51 -3.34 -7.28
CA GLU A 118 -32.45 -2.39 -6.67
C GLU A 118 -33.66 -3.08 -6.03
N THR A 119 -34.20 -4.13 -6.66
CA THR A 119 -35.33 -4.87 -6.12
C THR A 119 -34.99 -5.56 -4.81
N ILE A 120 -33.83 -6.23 -4.75
CA ILE A 120 -33.39 -6.95 -3.55
C ILE A 120 -32.98 -5.96 -2.47
N PHE A 121 -32.22 -4.93 -2.83
CA PHE A 121 -31.76 -3.90 -1.90
C PHE A 121 -32.94 -3.17 -1.23
N ASN A 122 -33.96 -2.78 -1.99
CA ASN A 122 -35.18 -2.14 -1.44
C ASN A 122 -35.82 -2.98 -0.33
N ALA A 123 -35.92 -4.31 -0.53
CA ALA A 123 -36.51 -5.20 0.48
C ALA A 123 -35.64 -5.25 1.74
N LEU A 124 -34.31 -5.29 1.59
CA LEU A 124 -33.37 -5.38 2.72
C LEU A 124 -33.26 -4.07 3.50
N VAL A 125 -33.29 -2.93 2.82
CA VAL A 125 -33.27 -1.61 3.48
C VAL A 125 -34.47 -1.41 4.41
N VAL A 126 -35.66 -1.88 4.00
CA VAL A 126 -36.87 -1.83 4.84
C VAL A 126 -36.72 -2.69 6.10
N GLU A 127 -35.99 -3.79 6.05
CA GLU A 127 -35.72 -4.68 7.16
C GLU A 127 -34.65 -4.11 8.11
N SER A 128 -33.73 -3.27 7.59
CA SER A 128 -32.56 -2.80 8.31
C SER A 128 -32.85 -1.64 9.27
N SER A 129 -32.13 -1.58 10.39
CA SER A 129 -32.19 -0.46 11.36
C SER A 129 -31.32 0.73 10.94
N CYS A 130 -30.21 0.46 10.25
CA CYS A 130 -29.30 1.46 9.69
C CYS A 130 -28.51 0.87 8.54
N VAL A 131 -27.91 1.74 7.71
CA VAL A 131 -27.09 1.33 6.56
C VAL A 131 -25.68 1.87 6.68
N TYR A 132 -24.70 0.97 6.66
CA TYR A 132 -23.29 1.32 6.56
C TYR A 132 -22.91 1.54 5.10
N LEU A 133 -22.48 2.74 4.79
CA LEU A 133 -21.98 3.14 3.48
C LEU A 133 -20.46 3.27 3.53
N ASN A 134 -19.82 2.89 2.45
CA ASN A 134 -18.37 2.91 2.34
C ASN A 134 -17.89 4.17 1.61
N THR A 135 -16.76 4.72 2.05
CA THR A 135 -16.03 5.81 1.39
C THR A 135 -14.54 5.63 1.65
N ASN A 136 -13.73 6.13 0.74
CA ASN A 136 -12.29 6.23 1.00
C ASN A 136 -12.04 7.41 1.95
N GLU A 137 -11.78 7.12 3.23
CA GLU A 137 -11.49 8.11 4.27
C GLU A 137 -9.98 8.17 4.62
N HIS A 138 -9.13 7.65 3.74
CA HIS A 138 -7.69 7.80 3.94
C HIS A 138 -7.29 9.27 3.88
N THR A 139 -6.43 9.71 4.82
CA THR A 139 -6.02 11.13 4.95
C THR A 139 -5.31 11.71 3.72
N ARG A 140 -4.73 10.85 2.89
CA ARG A 140 -4.11 11.22 1.59
C ARG A 140 -5.05 11.06 0.40
N ALA A 141 -6.29 10.58 0.60
CA ALA A 141 -7.25 10.47 -0.48
C ALA A 141 -7.60 11.88 -1.00
N ASN A 142 -7.28 12.12 -2.26
CA ASN A 142 -7.57 13.38 -2.94
C ASN A 142 -7.94 13.07 -4.38
N THR A 143 -9.24 13.10 -4.69
CA THR A 143 -9.73 12.96 -6.06
C THR A 143 -10.87 13.94 -6.29
N GLU A 144 -10.82 14.65 -7.42
CA GLU A 144 -11.91 15.52 -7.87
C GLU A 144 -13.00 14.73 -8.61
N ALA A 145 -12.67 13.53 -9.10
CA ALA A 145 -13.62 12.67 -9.79
C ALA A 145 -14.51 11.94 -8.78
N GLN A 146 -15.84 12.00 -9.00
CA GLN A 146 -16.77 11.20 -8.22
C GLN A 146 -16.50 9.71 -8.39
N THR A 147 -16.29 9.03 -7.27
CA THR A 147 -16.17 7.56 -7.24
C THR A 147 -17.55 6.89 -7.39
N ARG A 148 -17.57 5.59 -7.64
CA ARG A 148 -18.80 4.81 -7.63
C ARG A 148 -19.47 4.81 -6.24
N GLU A 149 -18.69 4.79 -5.17
CA GLU A 149 -19.19 4.90 -3.81
C GLU A 149 -19.88 6.26 -3.57
N ASP A 150 -19.29 7.37 -4.03
CA ASP A 150 -19.90 8.69 -3.89
C ASP A 150 -21.26 8.76 -4.61
N ARG A 151 -21.32 8.28 -5.86
CA ARG A 151 -22.59 8.24 -6.62
C ARG A 151 -23.64 7.37 -5.94
N PHE A 152 -23.21 6.23 -5.37
CA PHE A 152 -24.11 5.36 -4.61
C PHE A 152 -24.64 6.07 -3.35
N ILE A 153 -23.81 6.79 -2.62
CA ILE A 153 -24.20 7.57 -1.44
C ILE A 153 -25.20 8.66 -1.80
N TYR A 154 -24.98 9.39 -2.89
CA TYR A 154 -25.94 10.41 -3.36
C TYR A 154 -27.28 9.78 -3.72
N TRP A 155 -27.29 8.72 -4.51
CA TRP A 155 -28.50 7.95 -4.86
C TRP A 155 -29.21 7.43 -3.61
N PHE A 156 -28.46 6.87 -2.65
CA PHE A 156 -29.03 6.36 -1.40
C PHE A 156 -29.69 7.46 -0.57
N LYS A 157 -29.03 8.59 -0.38
CA LYS A 157 -29.56 9.73 0.38
C LYS A 157 -30.81 10.33 -0.26
N GLU A 158 -30.87 10.38 -1.57
CA GLU A 158 -32.04 10.86 -2.30
C GLU A 158 -33.24 9.93 -2.14
N LYS A 159 -33.00 8.62 -2.26
CA LYS A 159 -34.07 7.61 -2.24
C LYS A 159 -34.51 7.21 -0.82
N TYR A 160 -33.58 7.17 0.12
CA TYR A 160 -33.78 6.68 1.49
C TYR A 160 -33.45 7.74 2.56
N HIS A 161 -33.89 8.96 2.33
CA HIS A 161 -33.54 10.14 3.11
C HIS A 161 -33.90 10.09 4.60
N ALA A 162 -34.76 9.17 5.05
CA ALA A 162 -35.14 8.98 6.45
C ALA A 162 -34.36 7.84 7.15
N HIS A 163 -33.48 7.13 6.45
CA HIS A 163 -32.69 6.03 7.01
C HIS A 163 -31.45 6.55 7.75
N ASN A 164 -31.08 5.86 8.81
CA ASN A 164 -29.85 6.13 9.53
C ASN A 164 -28.63 5.62 8.74
N ILE A 165 -27.67 6.50 8.50
CA ILE A 165 -26.41 6.17 7.80
C ILE A 165 -25.28 6.05 8.82
N ARG A 166 -24.41 5.07 8.60
CA ARG A 166 -23.15 4.83 9.34
C ARG A 166 -21.98 4.74 8.36
N ARG A 167 -20.78 4.95 8.88
CA ARG A 167 -19.53 4.87 8.09
C ARG A 167 -18.88 3.50 8.25
N SER A 168 -18.57 2.82 7.15
CA SER A 168 -17.80 1.56 7.16
C SER A 168 -16.32 1.78 7.39
N ALA A 169 -15.78 2.92 6.97
CA ALA A 169 -14.33 3.18 6.95
C ALA A 169 -13.63 2.92 8.30
N PRO A 170 -14.11 3.36 9.47
CA PRO A 170 -13.43 3.08 10.74
C PRO A 170 -13.30 1.58 11.04
N ILE A 171 -14.30 0.78 10.67
CA ILE A 171 -14.25 -0.68 10.83
C ILE A 171 -13.24 -1.27 9.84
N MET A 172 -13.30 -0.84 8.57
CA MET A 172 -12.38 -1.32 7.54
C MET A 172 -10.92 -0.96 7.87
N HIS A 173 -10.65 0.26 8.34
CA HIS A 173 -9.31 0.67 8.77
C HIS A 173 -8.78 -0.25 9.89
N LYS A 174 -9.62 -0.59 10.86
CA LYS A 174 -9.26 -1.48 11.96
C LYS A 174 -8.98 -2.91 11.51
N ILE A 175 -9.88 -3.51 10.72
CA ILE A 175 -9.72 -4.91 10.33
C ILE A 175 -8.65 -5.13 9.25
N ARG A 176 -8.41 -4.14 8.35
CA ARG A 176 -7.37 -4.20 7.34
C ARG A 176 -5.97 -3.99 7.90
N SER A 177 -5.82 -3.20 8.98
CA SER A 177 -4.51 -2.96 9.58
C SER A 177 -3.88 -4.26 10.13
N ILE A 178 -4.68 -5.20 10.67
CA ILE A 178 -4.21 -6.47 11.24
C ILE A 178 -4.31 -7.57 10.17
N LYS A 179 -3.18 -8.00 9.65
CA LYS A 179 -3.10 -8.95 8.52
C LYS A 179 -3.28 -10.39 8.99
N HIS A 180 -4.02 -11.17 8.19
CA HIS A 180 -4.07 -12.62 8.34
C HIS A 180 -2.80 -13.26 7.75
N SER A 181 -2.43 -14.48 8.18
CA SER A 181 -1.24 -15.16 7.68
C SER A 181 -1.22 -15.38 6.16
N LEU A 182 -2.39 -15.56 5.53
CA LEU A 182 -2.52 -15.66 4.08
C LEU A 182 -2.19 -14.32 3.39
N GLU A 183 -2.54 -13.19 3.99
CA GLU A 183 -2.21 -11.85 3.49
C GLU A 183 -0.70 -11.59 3.61
N LEU A 184 -0.12 -11.91 4.77
CA LEU A 184 1.34 -11.84 4.98
C LEU A 184 2.10 -12.70 3.97
N GLY A 185 1.57 -13.87 3.59
CA GLY A 185 2.14 -14.69 2.53
C GLY A 185 2.13 -14.05 1.15
N GLN A 186 1.14 -13.20 0.83
CA GLN A 186 1.13 -12.44 -0.44
C GLN A 186 2.09 -11.25 -0.39
N MET A 187 2.14 -10.55 0.75
CA MET A 187 3.10 -9.46 0.96
C MET A 187 4.53 -9.98 0.86
N GLN A 188 4.85 -11.14 1.47
CA GLN A 188 6.17 -11.76 1.31
C GLN A 188 6.50 -12.04 -0.16
N LYS A 189 5.54 -12.52 -0.96
CA LYS A 189 5.76 -12.73 -2.40
C LYS A 189 6.00 -11.42 -3.16
N ALA A 190 5.29 -10.35 -2.80
CA ALA A 190 5.55 -9.02 -3.36
C ALA A 190 6.99 -8.56 -3.04
N CYS A 191 7.42 -8.72 -1.78
CA CYS A 191 8.80 -8.44 -1.35
C CYS A 191 9.84 -9.32 -2.07
N ASP A 192 9.57 -10.62 -2.26
CA ASP A 192 10.46 -11.54 -2.98
C ASP A 192 10.60 -11.15 -4.47
N ILE A 193 9.55 -10.61 -5.09
CA ILE A 193 9.59 -10.10 -6.46
C ILE A 193 10.40 -8.80 -6.51
N THR A 194 10.23 -7.93 -5.53
CA THR A 194 10.99 -6.68 -5.38
C THR A 194 12.48 -6.98 -5.18
N GLU A 195 12.84 -8.02 -4.39
CA GLU A 195 14.23 -8.50 -4.27
C GLU A 195 14.83 -8.84 -5.62
N LYS A 196 14.13 -9.62 -6.46
CA LYS A 196 14.63 -9.98 -7.81
C LYS A 196 14.86 -8.74 -8.65
N GLY A 197 13.93 -7.78 -8.61
CA GLY A 197 14.10 -6.49 -9.27
C GLY A 197 15.34 -5.77 -8.79
N MET A 198 15.54 -5.63 -7.48
CA MET A 198 16.71 -4.97 -6.91
C MET A 198 18.03 -5.66 -7.32
N ARG A 199 18.11 -6.98 -7.25
CA ARG A 199 19.30 -7.73 -7.68
C ARG A 199 19.62 -7.52 -9.17
N ARG A 200 18.58 -7.49 -10.03
CA ARG A 200 18.74 -7.18 -11.46
C ARG A 200 19.30 -5.77 -11.66
N ILE A 201 18.88 -4.79 -10.88
CA ILE A 201 19.37 -3.41 -10.98
C ILE A 201 20.84 -3.29 -10.56
N LEU A 202 21.27 -4.01 -9.53
CA LEU A 202 22.68 -4.04 -9.12
C LEU A 202 23.62 -4.52 -10.23
N ASP A 203 23.17 -5.46 -11.06
CA ASP A 203 23.93 -5.94 -12.23
C ASP A 203 23.83 -4.99 -13.44
N PHE A 204 22.78 -4.17 -13.53
CA PHE A 204 22.48 -3.35 -14.71
C PHE A 204 23.08 -1.95 -14.66
N VAL A 205 23.06 -1.31 -13.48
CA VAL A 205 23.39 0.11 -13.31
C VAL A 205 24.87 0.38 -13.54
N LYS A 206 25.13 1.39 -14.38
CA LYS A 206 26.48 1.93 -14.67
C LYS A 206 26.36 3.37 -15.17
N PRO A 207 27.45 4.15 -15.16
CA PRO A 207 27.44 5.49 -15.70
C PRO A 207 26.94 5.54 -17.17
N GLY A 208 26.04 6.47 -17.42
CA GLY A 208 25.44 6.71 -18.73
C GLY A 208 24.08 6.02 -18.97
N VAL A 209 23.58 5.17 -18.06
CA VAL A 209 22.20 4.66 -18.14
C VAL A 209 21.21 5.77 -17.83
N MET A 210 20.03 5.69 -18.42
CA MET A 210 18.91 6.59 -18.11
C MET A 210 18.08 6.03 -16.95
N GLU A 211 17.51 6.90 -16.11
CA GLU A 211 16.62 6.50 -15.03
C GLU A 211 15.45 5.64 -15.52
N TYR A 212 14.82 5.97 -16.64
CA TYR A 212 13.75 5.14 -17.25
C TYR A 212 14.23 3.77 -17.76
N ASN A 213 15.54 3.57 -18.03
CA ASN A 213 16.03 2.24 -18.35
C ASN A 213 16.03 1.34 -17.13
N ILE A 214 16.31 1.89 -15.95
CA ILE A 214 16.20 1.19 -14.65
C ILE A 214 14.74 0.80 -14.39
N GLU A 215 13.81 1.71 -14.62
CA GLU A 215 12.36 1.45 -14.50
C GLU A 215 11.93 0.30 -15.45
N ALA A 216 12.42 0.29 -16.69
CA ALA A 216 12.12 -0.75 -17.66
C ALA A 216 12.63 -2.13 -17.23
N GLU A 217 13.83 -2.21 -16.64
CA GLU A 217 14.41 -3.44 -16.11
C GLU A 217 13.62 -3.99 -14.91
N LEU A 218 13.19 -3.10 -14.01
CA LEU A 218 12.31 -3.44 -12.87
C LEU A 218 10.95 -3.98 -13.37
N MET A 219 10.30 -3.27 -14.29
CA MET A 219 9.01 -3.68 -14.87
C MET A 219 9.13 -5.04 -15.57
N HIS A 220 10.21 -5.28 -16.32
CA HIS A 220 10.47 -6.58 -16.93
C HIS A 220 10.49 -7.70 -15.88
N GLU A 221 11.24 -7.52 -14.80
CA GLU A 221 11.39 -8.54 -13.75
C GLU A 221 10.07 -8.79 -13.03
N PHE A 222 9.31 -7.73 -12.72
CA PHE A 222 8.02 -7.83 -12.05
C PHE A 222 7.00 -8.60 -12.90
N LEU A 223 6.86 -8.25 -14.17
CA LEU A 223 5.94 -8.94 -15.09
C LEU A 223 6.34 -10.41 -15.31
N ASN A 224 7.64 -10.69 -15.39
CA ASN A 224 8.17 -12.04 -15.56
C ASN A 224 7.96 -12.91 -14.30
N SER A 225 7.85 -12.27 -13.13
CA SER A 225 7.56 -12.91 -11.84
C SER A 225 6.06 -12.99 -11.52
N CYS A 226 5.17 -12.81 -12.50
CA CYS A 226 3.70 -12.87 -12.35
C CYS A 226 3.08 -11.74 -11.52
N SER A 227 3.77 -10.62 -11.31
CA SER A 227 3.20 -9.39 -10.78
C SER A 227 2.37 -8.66 -11.85
N ARG A 228 1.51 -7.74 -11.43
CA ARG A 228 0.84 -6.79 -12.34
C ARG A 228 1.77 -5.63 -12.75
N GLY A 229 2.89 -5.47 -12.06
CA GLY A 229 3.85 -4.39 -12.20
C GLY A 229 4.13 -3.70 -10.87
N PHE A 230 4.41 -2.43 -10.93
CA PHE A 230 4.64 -1.61 -9.75
C PHE A 230 3.39 -1.47 -8.87
N ALA A 231 3.57 -1.49 -7.55
CA ALA A 231 2.52 -1.19 -6.57
C ALA A 231 2.14 0.31 -6.59
N TYR A 232 3.08 1.16 -6.93
CA TYR A 232 2.96 2.62 -7.09
C TYR A 232 3.93 3.11 -8.17
N THR A 233 3.81 4.38 -8.58
CA THR A 233 4.74 4.98 -9.56
C THR A 233 6.15 5.00 -8.98
N PRO A 234 7.14 4.34 -9.62
CA PRO A 234 8.48 4.22 -9.07
C PRO A 234 9.22 5.56 -9.11
N ILE A 235 10.08 5.78 -8.13
CA ILE A 235 11.01 6.89 -8.04
C ILE A 235 12.41 6.35 -8.38
N ILE A 236 13.02 6.88 -9.43
CA ILE A 236 14.40 6.55 -9.82
C ILE A 236 15.15 7.88 -9.94
N ALA A 237 15.78 8.30 -8.86
CA ALA A 237 16.28 9.66 -8.69
C ALA A 237 17.79 9.71 -8.57
N SER A 238 18.51 10.12 -9.62
CA SER A 238 19.97 10.26 -9.62
C SER A 238 20.43 11.66 -9.21
N GLY A 239 21.53 11.74 -8.48
CA GLY A 239 22.17 13.00 -8.07
C GLY A 239 21.20 13.96 -7.37
N LYS A 240 21.03 15.17 -7.87
CA LYS A 240 20.17 16.20 -7.24
C LYS A 240 18.70 15.81 -7.16
N SER A 241 18.23 14.96 -8.07
CA SER A 241 16.82 14.50 -8.09
C SER A 241 16.51 13.67 -6.86
N ALA A 242 17.49 13.02 -6.22
CA ALA A 242 17.34 12.28 -4.98
C ALA A 242 16.90 13.17 -3.78
N CYS A 243 16.97 14.50 -3.91
CA CYS A 243 16.44 15.42 -2.91
C CYS A 243 14.98 15.84 -3.16
N VAL A 244 14.31 15.29 -4.17
CA VAL A 244 12.89 15.50 -4.48
C VAL A 244 12.13 14.26 -4.07
N LEU A 245 11.34 14.33 -2.99
CA LEU A 245 10.74 13.15 -2.35
C LEU A 245 9.84 12.33 -3.27
N HIS A 246 9.07 12.98 -4.14
CA HIS A 246 8.19 12.33 -5.12
C HIS A 246 8.62 12.65 -6.55
N TYR A 247 9.88 12.35 -6.86
CA TYR A 247 10.43 12.49 -8.21
C TYR A 247 9.99 11.29 -9.06
N ILE A 248 9.15 11.54 -10.06
CA ILE A 248 8.55 10.50 -10.92
C ILE A 248 8.85 10.66 -12.42
N GLU A 249 9.59 11.70 -12.79
CA GLU A 249 9.94 11.94 -14.20
C GLU A 249 10.88 10.89 -14.74
N ASN A 250 11.79 10.35 -13.93
CA ASN A 250 12.73 9.27 -14.25
C ASN A 250 13.44 9.46 -15.60
N ASN A 251 13.90 10.70 -15.89
CA ASN A 251 14.36 11.05 -17.23
C ASN A 251 15.80 11.60 -17.30
N ASN A 252 16.56 11.53 -16.20
CA ASN A 252 17.95 11.96 -16.18
C ASN A 252 18.93 10.83 -16.57
N ILE A 253 20.14 11.26 -16.97
CA ILE A 253 21.29 10.36 -17.14
C ILE A 253 21.94 10.17 -15.78
N CYS A 254 22.14 8.92 -15.35
CA CYS A 254 22.90 8.57 -14.17
C CYS A 254 24.40 8.79 -14.44
N LYS A 255 25.02 9.72 -13.69
CA LYS A 255 26.42 10.13 -13.93
C LYS A 255 27.38 9.42 -13.00
N ASP A 256 28.61 9.30 -13.45
CA ASP A 256 29.71 8.82 -12.64
C ASP A 256 29.87 9.63 -11.32
N GLY A 257 30.00 8.94 -10.18
CA GLY A 257 30.14 9.53 -8.87
C GLY A 257 28.83 9.98 -8.20
N GLU A 258 27.68 9.93 -8.88
CA GLU A 258 26.37 10.18 -8.27
C GLU A 258 25.86 8.95 -7.50
N VAL A 259 24.92 9.18 -6.59
CA VAL A 259 24.06 8.15 -5.98
C VAL A 259 22.71 8.19 -6.66
N ILE A 260 22.10 7.03 -6.87
CA ILE A 260 20.71 6.89 -7.27
C ILE A 260 19.92 6.47 -6.04
N LEU A 261 18.94 7.27 -5.66
CA LEU A 261 17.90 6.88 -4.73
C LEU A 261 16.77 6.26 -5.55
N MET A 262 16.43 5.03 -5.26
CA MET A 262 15.33 4.31 -5.88
C MET A 262 14.30 3.95 -4.82
N ASP A 263 13.02 4.17 -5.16
CA ASP A 263 11.88 3.83 -4.33
C ASP A 263 10.83 3.16 -5.23
N PHE A 264 10.64 1.86 -5.00
CA PHE A 264 9.80 1.01 -5.84
C PHE A 264 9.38 -0.25 -5.10
N GLY A 265 8.22 -0.78 -5.48
CA GLY A 265 7.74 -2.06 -4.98
C GLY A 265 6.89 -2.77 -6.00
N ALA A 266 6.90 -4.11 -5.96
CA ALA A 266 6.02 -4.94 -6.77
C ALA A 266 4.64 -5.06 -6.13
N GLU A 267 3.59 -5.18 -6.96
CA GLU A 267 2.28 -5.63 -6.51
C GLU A 267 2.14 -7.13 -6.76
N TYR A 268 1.65 -7.89 -5.79
CA TYR A 268 1.29 -9.29 -5.99
C TYR A 268 -0.04 -9.64 -5.32
N GLY A 269 -1.01 -10.05 -6.13
CA GLY A 269 -2.32 -10.47 -5.62
C GLY A 269 -3.12 -9.38 -4.92
N GLY A 270 -2.92 -8.12 -5.28
CA GLY A 270 -3.52 -6.95 -4.68
C GLY A 270 -2.70 -6.34 -3.55
N TYR A 271 -1.64 -7.01 -3.07
CA TYR A 271 -0.80 -6.55 -1.95
C TYR A 271 0.45 -5.85 -2.48
N ALA A 272 0.80 -4.74 -1.85
CA ALA A 272 1.97 -3.96 -2.15
C ALA A 272 3.20 -4.44 -1.37
N SER A 273 4.38 -4.15 -1.90
CA SER A 273 5.64 -4.03 -1.18
C SER A 273 6.20 -2.63 -1.39
N ASP A 274 7.06 -2.17 -0.50
CA ASP A 274 7.65 -0.83 -0.52
C ASP A 274 9.13 -0.88 -0.14
N LEU A 275 9.99 -0.46 -1.06
CA LEU A 275 11.43 -0.56 -0.92
C LEU A 275 12.12 0.74 -1.34
N SER A 276 12.90 1.33 -0.47
CA SER A 276 13.90 2.32 -0.90
C SER A 276 15.31 1.79 -0.74
N ARG A 277 16.12 1.98 -1.77
CA ARG A 277 17.57 1.75 -1.77
C ARG A 277 18.31 2.89 -2.46
N SER A 278 19.47 3.21 -1.93
CA SER A 278 20.38 4.17 -2.53
C SER A 278 21.68 3.46 -2.93
N ILE A 279 22.06 3.53 -4.21
CA ILE A 279 23.25 2.85 -4.73
C ILE A 279 24.16 3.81 -5.50
N PRO A 280 25.50 3.57 -5.55
CA PRO A 280 26.41 4.39 -6.33
C PRO A 280 26.31 4.05 -7.82
N VAL A 281 26.20 5.05 -8.70
CA VAL A 281 26.09 4.82 -10.16
C VAL A 281 27.27 4.01 -10.73
N ASN A 282 28.47 4.22 -10.21
CA ASN A 282 29.70 3.57 -10.69
C ASN A 282 30.15 2.37 -9.82
N GLY A 283 29.26 1.85 -8.97
CA GLY A 283 29.57 0.71 -8.10
C GLY A 283 30.47 1.03 -6.92
N LYS A 284 30.76 2.31 -6.61
CA LYS A 284 31.61 2.69 -5.49
C LYS A 284 31.18 3.98 -4.82
N PHE A 285 30.89 3.92 -3.53
CA PHE A 285 30.56 5.10 -2.73
C PHE A 285 31.82 5.93 -2.40
N THR A 286 31.68 7.24 -2.43
CA THR A 286 32.66 8.16 -1.83
C THR A 286 32.59 8.11 -0.30
N GLN A 287 33.61 8.61 0.42
CA GLN A 287 33.58 8.61 1.89
C GLN A 287 32.38 9.40 2.44
N ARG A 288 32.06 10.56 1.86
CA ARG A 288 30.88 11.36 2.28
C ARG A 288 29.57 10.62 2.09
N GLN A 289 29.40 9.92 0.95
CA GLN A 289 28.22 9.10 0.70
C GLN A 289 28.12 7.95 1.72
N LYS A 290 29.23 7.29 2.07
CA LYS A 290 29.29 6.24 3.12
C LYS A 290 28.91 6.79 4.48
N ASP A 291 29.38 7.99 4.85
CA ASP A 291 29.07 8.60 6.14
C ASP A 291 27.56 8.87 6.26
N VAL A 292 26.94 9.44 5.21
CA VAL A 292 25.49 9.72 5.19
C VAL A 292 24.69 8.42 5.15
N TYR A 293 25.09 7.45 4.33
CA TYR A 293 24.43 6.15 4.22
C TYR A 293 24.42 5.41 5.56
N ASN A 294 25.57 5.31 6.22
CA ASN A 294 25.68 4.65 7.52
C ASN A 294 24.84 5.34 8.60
N SER A 295 24.69 6.66 8.54
CA SER A 295 23.82 7.39 9.45
C SER A 295 22.34 7.03 9.22
N VAL A 296 21.89 6.93 7.96
CA VAL A 296 20.53 6.48 7.64
C VAL A 296 20.31 5.03 8.05
N LEU A 297 21.27 4.14 7.74
CA LEU A 297 21.21 2.72 8.11
C LEU A 297 21.15 2.53 9.63
N HIS A 298 21.94 3.31 10.38
CA HIS A 298 21.90 3.30 11.84
C HIS A 298 20.50 3.69 12.35
N VAL A 299 19.92 4.78 11.85
CA VAL A 299 18.56 5.21 12.26
C VAL A 299 17.54 4.14 11.91
N LYS A 300 17.62 3.52 10.71
CA LYS A 300 16.72 2.43 10.30
C LYS A 300 16.78 1.24 11.26
N ASN A 301 17.99 0.81 11.63
CA ASN A 301 18.20 -0.31 12.54
C ASN A 301 17.72 -0.02 13.97
N GLU A 302 17.94 1.19 14.49
CA GLU A 302 17.40 1.58 15.80
C GLU A 302 15.87 1.77 15.76
N ALA A 303 15.33 2.35 14.68
CA ALA A 303 13.90 2.52 14.48
C ALA A 303 13.14 1.17 14.49
N SER A 304 13.74 0.10 13.93
CA SER A 304 13.10 -1.23 13.95
C SER A 304 12.91 -1.76 15.39
N LYS A 305 13.83 -1.47 16.30
CA LYS A 305 13.72 -1.88 17.71
C LYS A 305 12.65 -1.10 18.49
N LEU A 306 12.30 0.09 18.01
CA LEU A 306 11.28 0.95 18.60
C LEU A 306 9.87 0.62 18.13
N LEU A 307 9.72 -0.07 17.00
CA LEU A 307 8.42 -0.38 16.37
C LEU A 307 7.83 -1.66 17.01
N VAL A 308 7.24 -1.51 18.19
CA VAL A 308 6.79 -2.62 19.03
C VAL A 308 5.31 -2.49 19.44
N PRO A 309 4.61 -3.61 19.76
CA PRO A 309 3.24 -3.57 20.23
C PRO A 309 3.02 -2.66 21.43
N GLY A 310 1.89 -1.97 21.46
CA GLY A 310 1.48 -1.07 22.54
C GLY A 310 1.99 0.36 22.39
N LYS A 311 2.94 0.64 21.49
CA LYS A 311 3.42 2.00 21.23
C LYS A 311 2.46 2.73 20.29
N MET A 312 2.28 4.02 20.49
CA MET A 312 1.57 4.88 19.53
C MET A 312 2.51 5.24 18.37
N LEU A 313 1.99 5.18 17.15
CA LEU A 313 2.82 5.47 15.96
C LEU A 313 3.37 6.90 15.94
N ASN A 314 2.63 7.86 16.49
CA ASN A 314 3.11 9.24 16.63
C ASN A 314 4.30 9.35 17.60
N ASP A 315 4.28 8.63 18.72
CA ASP A 315 5.39 8.63 19.69
C ASP A 315 6.63 7.99 19.07
N TYR A 316 6.43 6.89 18.34
CA TYR A 316 7.49 6.26 17.56
C TYR A 316 8.16 7.25 16.58
N HIS A 317 7.38 8.04 15.83
CA HIS A 317 7.93 9.03 14.89
C HIS A 317 8.76 10.10 15.59
N VAL A 318 8.36 10.53 16.79
CA VAL A 318 9.13 11.50 17.60
C VAL A 318 10.46 10.90 18.03
N GLU A 319 10.45 9.69 18.59
CA GLU A 319 11.67 8.99 19.02
C GLU A 319 12.67 8.78 17.86
N VAL A 320 12.17 8.38 16.69
CA VAL A 320 13.05 8.24 15.50
C VAL A 320 13.57 9.59 15.01
N GLY A 321 12.79 10.66 15.14
CA GLY A 321 13.23 12.03 14.86
C GLY A 321 14.40 12.45 15.75
N GLU A 322 14.40 12.06 17.02
CA GLU A 322 15.51 12.31 17.96
C GLU A 322 16.78 11.54 17.56
N LEU A 323 16.64 10.26 17.18
CA LEU A 323 17.76 9.48 16.64
C LEU A 323 18.36 10.13 15.39
N MET A 324 17.51 10.56 14.46
CA MET A 324 17.95 11.26 13.25
C MET A 324 18.68 12.57 13.59
N GLN A 325 18.19 13.33 14.56
CA GLN A 325 18.81 14.56 15.01
C GLN A 325 20.25 14.35 15.48
N GLU A 326 20.53 13.28 16.23
CA GLU A 326 21.89 12.92 16.66
C GLU A 326 22.81 12.63 15.46
N GLN A 327 22.32 11.90 14.47
CA GLN A 327 23.08 11.58 13.25
C GLN A 327 23.37 12.85 12.42
N LEU A 328 22.43 13.77 12.31
CA LEU A 328 22.63 15.02 11.59
C LEU A 328 23.68 15.93 12.26
N VAL A 329 23.76 15.92 13.60
CA VAL A 329 24.83 16.59 14.35
C VAL A 329 26.21 15.96 14.04
N ASN A 330 26.28 14.62 14.05
CA ASN A 330 27.52 13.89 13.75
C ASN A 330 28.01 14.17 12.31
N LEU A 331 27.08 14.30 11.36
CA LEU A 331 27.34 14.66 9.97
C LEU A 331 27.66 16.15 9.77
N LYS A 332 27.55 16.98 10.82
CA LYS A 332 27.73 18.44 10.80
C LYS A 332 26.73 19.16 9.89
N LEU A 333 25.52 18.60 9.75
CA LEU A 333 24.44 19.19 8.98
C LEU A 333 23.58 20.14 9.82
N ILE A 334 23.47 19.88 11.11
CA ILE A 334 22.88 20.77 12.11
C ILE A 334 23.80 20.87 13.33
N SER A 335 23.60 21.93 14.12
CA SER A 335 24.36 22.17 15.35
C SER A 335 23.52 21.98 16.61
N LEU A 336 24.16 21.84 17.77
CA LEU A 336 23.47 21.84 19.06
C LEU A 336 22.74 23.16 19.33
N GLU A 337 23.19 24.26 18.73
CA GLU A 337 22.53 25.56 18.82
C GLU A 337 21.22 25.58 18.02
N ASP A 338 21.20 24.97 16.81
CA ASP A 338 19.98 24.82 16.01
C ASP A 338 18.93 24.03 16.79
N ILE A 339 19.34 22.96 17.47
CA ILE A 339 18.45 22.13 18.31
C ILE A 339 17.92 22.95 19.50
N LYS A 340 18.77 23.71 20.16
CA LYS A 340 18.37 24.54 21.30
C LYS A 340 17.35 25.62 20.93
N ASN A 341 17.46 26.15 19.71
CA ASN A 341 16.64 27.25 19.22
C ASN A 341 15.52 26.80 18.27
N GLN A 342 15.30 25.46 18.12
CA GLN A 342 14.32 24.91 17.19
C GLN A 342 12.86 25.27 17.57
N ASP A 343 12.03 25.35 16.55
CA ASP A 343 10.57 25.39 16.71
C ASP A 343 10.04 23.97 17.04
N ALA A 344 9.28 23.83 18.11
CA ALA A 344 8.72 22.55 18.52
C ALA A 344 7.78 21.93 17.45
N SER A 345 7.13 22.77 16.62
CA SER A 345 6.29 22.30 15.52
C SER A 345 7.09 21.87 14.28
N TRP A 346 8.35 22.34 14.17
CA TRP A 346 9.27 22.02 13.08
C TRP A 346 10.68 21.82 13.62
N PRO A 347 10.98 20.67 14.23
CA PRO A 347 12.28 20.35 14.79
C PRO A 347 13.43 20.47 13.79
N ALA A 348 14.63 20.76 14.25
CA ALA A 348 15.80 21.06 13.41
C ALA A 348 16.15 19.95 12.41
N TYR A 349 15.92 18.69 12.79
CA TYR A 349 16.16 17.55 11.90
C TYR A 349 15.29 17.56 10.63
N LYS A 350 14.10 18.19 10.67
CA LYS A 350 13.20 18.28 9.51
C LYS A 350 13.77 19.06 8.34
N LYS A 351 14.87 19.79 8.53
CA LYS A 351 15.59 20.41 7.42
C LYS A 351 16.15 19.40 6.43
N TYR A 352 16.57 18.22 6.92
CA TYR A 352 17.20 17.16 6.12
C TYR A 352 16.45 15.83 6.16
N PHE A 353 15.49 15.68 7.08
CA PHE A 353 14.55 14.54 7.17
C PHE A 353 13.14 15.07 7.46
N MET A 354 12.40 15.40 6.42
CA MET A 354 11.15 16.14 6.50
C MET A 354 9.88 15.28 6.48
N HIS A 355 9.98 13.98 6.20
CA HIS A 355 8.83 13.05 6.15
C HIS A 355 8.76 12.16 7.40
N GLY A 356 7.70 11.32 7.49
CA GLY A 356 7.55 10.30 8.53
C GLY A 356 8.48 9.11 8.29
N THR A 357 8.72 8.33 9.33
CA THR A 357 9.58 7.13 9.24
C THR A 357 8.80 5.89 8.82
N SER A 358 7.47 5.86 9.02
CA SER A 358 6.67 4.65 8.84
C SER A 358 5.24 4.99 8.47
N HIS A 359 4.63 4.13 7.68
CA HIS A 359 3.20 4.12 7.39
C HIS A 359 2.68 2.68 7.32
N PHE A 360 1.37 2.49 7.42
CA PHE A 360 0.72 1.22 7.16
C PHE A 360 0.90 0.82 5.70
N ILE A 361 1.13 -0.47 5.45
CA ILE A 361 1.21 -1.06 4.11
C ILE A 361 0.39 -2.36 4.04
N GLY A 362 -0.15 -2.67 2.87
CA GLY A 362 -0.96 -3.87 2.65
C GLY A 362 -1.58 -3.93 1.26
N LEU A 363 -2.91 -3.81 1.17
CA LEU A 363 -3.61 -3.72 -0.11
C LEU A 363 -3.33 -2.42 -0.86
N ASP A 364 -2.98 -1.38 -0.14
CA ASP A 364 -2.44 -0.13 -0.68
C ASP A 364 -1.02 0.07 -0.15
N THR A 365 -0.16 0.76 -0.91
CA THR A 365 1.18 1.14 -0.45
C THR A 365 1.08 2.01 0.80
N HIS A 366 0.31 3.10 0.74
CA HIS A 366 -0.13 3.82 1.92
C HIS A 366 -1.48 3.23 2.35
N ASP A 367 -1.44 2.16 3.15
CA ASP A 367 -2.65 1.44 3.57
C ASP A 367 -3.37 2.14 4.73
N VAL A 368 -4.59 1.73 4.97
CA VAL A 368 -5.44 2.26 6.04
C VAL A 368 -5.07 1.65 7.40
N GLY A 369 -5.24 2.45 8.43
CA GLY A 369 -5.08 2.06 9.83
C GLY A 369 -5.59 3.16 10.77
N LEU A 370 -5.70 2.87 12.05
CA LEU A 370 -6.16 3.82 13.06
C LEU A 370 -4.96 4.40 13.82
N TRP A 371 -4.57 5.63 13.48
CA TRP A 371 -3.47 6.36 14.13
C TRP A 371 -3.71 6.67 15.61
N THR A 372 -4.96 6.52 16.05
CA THR A 372 -5.42 6.72 17.44
C THR A 372 -5.38 5.44 18.27
N GLU A 373 -5.07 4.31 17.65
CA GLU A 373 -4.89 3.02 18.34
C GLU A 373 -3.40 2.66 18.38
N PRO A 374 -2.95 1.93 19.41
CA PRO A 374 -1.55 1.50 19.49
C PRO A 374 -1.23 0.45 18.42
N ILE A 375 0.05 0.33 18.11
CA ILE A 375 0.60 -0.74 17.27
C ILE A 375 0.24 -2.10 17.88
N ASP A 376 -0.20 -3.05 17.04
CA ASP A 376 -0.61 -4.38 17.47
C ASP A 376 0.02 -5.48 16.59
N GLU A 377 -0.01 -6.71 17.08
CA GLU A 377 0.49 -7.90 16.38
C GLU A 377 -0.15 -8.05 14.99
N ASN A 378 0.66 -8.46 14.01
CA ASN A 378 0.29 -8.62 12.60
C ASN A 378 -0.08 -7.31 11.85
N MET A 379 0.13 -6.15 12.42
CA MET A 379 0.21 -4.92 11.63
C MET A 379 1.50 -4.92 10.81
N VAL A 380 1.47 -4.30 9.64
CA VAL A 380 2.64 -4.17 8.76
C VAL A 380 2.90 -2.71 8.49
N PHE A 381 4.16 -2.32 8.63
CA PHE A 381 4.64 -0.95 8.44
C PHE A 381 5.89 -0.91 7.61
N THR A 382 6.12 0.20 6.91
CA THR A 382 7.43 0.54 6.38
C THR A 382 8.34 1.08 7.50
N ILE A 383 9.66 1.02 7.30
CA ILE A 383 10.65 1.82 8.06
C ILE A 383 11.57 2.46 7.04
N GLU A 384 11.43 3.79 6.83
CA GLU A 384 11.95 4.54 5.68
C GLU A 384 12.74 5.81 6.05
N PRO A 385 13.68 5.82 7.00
CA PRO A 385 14.43 7.03 7.26
C PRO A 385 15.26 7.46 6.04
N GLY A 386 15.44 8.78 5.88
CA GLY A 386 16.23 9.35 4.80
C GLY A 386 16.91 10.65 5.20
N ILE A 387 18.03 10.96 4.55
CA ILE A 387 18.73 12.23 4.66
C ILE A 387 18.90 12.84 3.27
N TYR A 388 18.44 14.08 3.11
CA TYR A 388 18.44 14.79 1.84
C TYR A 388 19.23 16.09 1.97
N ILE A 389 20.34 16.20 1.23
CA ILE A 389 21.30 17.32 1.29
C ILE A 389 21.35 18.00 -0.08
N PRO A 390 20.44 18.95 -0.37
CA PRO A 390 20.40 19.61 -1.67
C PRO A 390 21.72 20.31 -2.04
N GLU A 391 22.44 20.83 -1.05
CA GLU A 391 23.73 21.51 -1.22
C GLU A 391 24.82 20.56 -1.74
N GLU A 392 24.69 19.25 -1.48
CA GLU A 392 25.61 18.20 -1.93
C GLU A 392 25.06 17.38 -3.10
N ASN A 393 23.83 17.67 -3.59
CA ASN A 393 23.09 16.84 -4.55
C ASN A 393 23.01 15.36 -4.11
N LEU A 394 22.82 15.11 -2.83
CA LEU A 394 22.84 13.81 -2.22
C LEU A 394 21.57 13.55 -1.41
N GLY A 395 20.80 12.55 -1.82
CA GLY A 395 19.67 12.00 -1.06
C GLY A 395 19.88 10.51 -0.84
N ILE A 396 19.66 10.05 0.39
CA ILE A 396 19.73 8.63 0.77
C ILE A 396 18.48 8.30 1.58
N ARG A 397 17.72 7.31 1.12
CA ARG A 397 16.63 6.67 1.85
C ARG A 397 16.85 5.16 1.84
N LEU A 398 16.59 4.53 2.97
CA LEU A 398 16.67 3.08 3.15
C LEU A 398 15.36 2.61 3.78
N GLU A 399 14.66 1.71 3.12
CA GLU A 399 13.32 1.29 3.48
C GLU A 399 13.11 -0.20 3.30
N ASP A 400 12.40 -0.80 4.24
CA ASP A 400 11.88 -2.16 4.15
C ASP A 400 10.51 -2.25 4.83
N ASP A 401 9.77 -3.31 4.51
CA ASP A 401 8.50 -3.68 5.12
C ASP A 401 8.70 -4.59 6.36
N TYR A 402 7.99 -4.27 7.44
CA TYR A 402 8.11 -4.97 8.72
C TYR A 402 6.77 -5.44 9.26
N VAL A 403 6.69 -6.72 9.68
CA VAL A 403 5.53 -7.30 10.37
C VAL A 403 5.73 -7.24 11.88
N ILE A 404 4.79 -6.66 12.58
CA ILE A 404 4.80 -6.58 14.05
C ILE A 404 4.57 -7.97 14.65
N GLN A 405 5.46 -8.35 15.57
CA GLN A 405 5.36 -9.58 16.34
C GLN A 405 4.63 -9.35 17.66
N LYS A 406 4.08 -10.40 18.24
CA LYS A 406 3.44 -10.34 19.58
C LYS A 406 4.38 -9.80 20.65
N SER A 407 5.68 -10.03 20.51
CA SER A 407 6.74 -9.55 21.40
C SER A 407 8.07 -9.59 20.67
N GLY A 408 9.02 -8.71 21.05
CA GLY A 408 10.33 -8.58 20.44
C GLY A 408 10.33 -7.67 19.21
N GLU A 409 11.40 -7.75 18.43
CA GLU A 409 11.57 -6.94 17.23
C GLU A 409 10.65 -7.41 16.11
N PRO A 410 10.19 -6.51 15.22
CA PRO A 410 9.37 -6.87 14.07
C PRO A 410 10.18 -7.71 13.05
N ILE A 411 9.47 -8.52 12.27
CA ILE A 411 10.09 -9.30 11.19
C ILE A 411 10.23 -8.44 9.96
N ASN A 412 11.46 -8.28 9.47
CA ASN A 412 11.73 -7.66 8.17
C ASN A 412 11.38 -8.65 7.04
N LEU A 413 10.39 -8.31 6.19
CA LEU A 413 9.97 -9.10 5.03
C LEU A 413 10.99 -9.04 3.89
N MET A 414 11.89 -8.03 3.90
CA MET A 414 12.88 -7.74 2.87
C MET A 414 14.32 -8.01 3.30
N LYS A 415 14.52 -8.77 4.37
CA LYS A 415 15.85 -9.05 4.98
C LYS A 415 16.90 -9.63 4.02
N ASN A 416 16.46 -10.19 2.89
CA ASN A 416 17.36 -10.78 1.89
C ASN A 416 17.81 -9.78 0.81
N ILE A 417 17.22 -8.57 0.81
CA ILE A 417 17.59 -7.53 -0.16
C ILE A 417 18.87 -6.84 0.31
N PRO A 418 19.91 -6.75 -0.52
CA PRO A 418 21.18 -6.11 -0.16
C PRO A 418 20.96 -4.71 0.41
N ILE A 419 21.62 -4.42 1.54
CA ILE A 419 21.54 -3.13 2.21
C ILE A 419 22.90 -2.66 2.76
N GLU A 420 23.82 -3.58 3.03
CA GLU A 420 25.16 -3.21 3.51
C GLU A 420 26.01 -2.63 2.38
N LEU A 421 26.76 -1.57 2.66
CA LEU A 421 27.56 -0.86 1.66
C LEU A 421 28.52 -1.77 0.91
N GLU A 422 29.23 -2.63 1.64
CA GLU A 422 30.23 -3.54 1.10
C GLU A 422 29.59 -4.60 0.21
N GLU A 423 28.41 -5.12 0.59
CA GLU A 423 27.64 -6.08 -0.22
C GLU A 423 27.17 -5.44 -1.54
N ILE A 424 26.66 -4.20 -1.48
CA ILE A 424 26.22 -3.47 -2.67
C ILE A 424 27.40 -3.23 -3.62
N GLU A 425 28.53 -2.70 -3.10
CA GLU A 425 29.75 -2.47 -3.88
C GLU A 425 30.27 -3.78 -4.50
N GLU A 426 30.26 -4.90 -3.75
CA GLU A 426 30.67 -6.22 -4.28
C GLU A 426 29.75 -6.71 -5.41
N LEU A 427 28.43 -6.63 -5.21
CA LEU A 427 27.45 -7.09 -6.21
C LEU A 427 27.52 -6.29 -7.52
N MET A 428 27.72 -4.97 -7.43
CA MET A 428 27.81 -4.10 -8.61
C MET A 428 29.15 -4.24 -9.38
N ASN A 429 30.17 -4.84 -8.80
CA ASN A 429 31.50 -4.97 -9.41
C ASN A 429 31.87 -6.43 -9.76
N LYS A 430 30.89 -7.33 -9.76
CA LYS A 430 31.05 -8.70 -10.27
C LYS A 430 30.98 -8.70 -11.78
#